data_3563ec179996088e0e5618ab71c93fd8
#
_entry.id   3563ec179996088e0e5618ab71c93fd8
#
_cell.length_a   1.000
_cell.length_b   1.000
_cell.length_c   1.000
_cell.angle_alpha   90.00
_cell.angle_beta   90.00
_cell.angle_gamma   90.00
#
_symmetry.space_group_name_H-M   'P 1'
#
loop_
_entity.id
_entity.type
_entity.pdbx_description
1 polymer ?
#
loop_
_entity_poly.entity_id
_entity_poly.type
_entity_poly.pdbx_seq_one_letter_code
_entity_poly.pdbx_strand_id
1 'polypeptide(L)'
;MKWSIGGILAAALMPAQVVLAQPVGYEEALQAAREDQPLLQAAQLRIDGTRDASDAADELPDPILRGGIANLPITGPVAFEFDRQLPTQIAVGIEQPIPNLARRRARRGVAGADVAVAQMRLGVAQQRIDIATSAAWIDCKR
;
A
#
# COMPACT_ATOMS: atom_id res chain seq x y z
N MET A 1 36.30 -48.92 52.01
CA MET A 1 36.31 -47.48 52.05
C MET A 1 34.99 -47.00 51.47
N LYS A 2 34.09 -46.47 52.32
CA LYS A 2 32.74 -45.98 51.98
C LYS A 2 32.83 -44.47 51.80
N TRP A 3 32.38 -43.95 50.60
CA TRP A 3 32.17 -42.52 50.45
C TRP A 3 30.73 -42.33 50.03
N SER A 4 29.95 -41.75 50.91
CA SER A 4 28.62 -41.22 50.73
C SER A 4 28.74 -39.78 50.21
N ILE A 5 28.19 -39.48 49.04
CA ILE A 5 28.01 -38.11 48.56
C ILE A 5 26.51 -37.81 48.66
N GLY A 6 26.16 -37.05 49.71
CA GLY A 6 24.83 -36.50 49.89
C GLY A 6 24.67 -35.27 48.98
N GLY A 7 23.86 -35.38 47.97
CA GLY A 7 23.44 -34.24 47.14
C GLY A 7 22.32 -33.47 47.82
N ILE A 8 22.59 -32.22 48.22
CA ILE A 8 21.59 -31.29 48.77
C ILE A 8 20.86 -30.67 47.55
N LEU A 9 19.60 -31.04 47.38
CA LEU A 9 18.70 -30.45 46.39
C LEU A 9 18.18 -29.13 46.97
N ALA A 10 18.77 -27.98 46.59
CA ALA A 10 18.28 -26.66 46.94
C ALA A 10 17.11 -26.31 46.01
N ALA A 11 15.88 -26.46 46.46
CA ALA A 11 14.70 -25.98 45.81
C ALA A 11 14.65 -24.44 45.88
N ALA A 12 14.96 -23.76 44.79
CA ALA A 12 14.79 -22.31 44.68
C ALA A 12 13.31 -21.97 44.60
N LEU A 13 12.72 -21.51 45.71
CA LEU A 13 11.41 -20.84 45.71
C LEU A 13 11.56 -19.50 44.95
N MET A 14 11.10 -19.43 43.70
CA MET A 14 10.90 -18.15 43.04
C MET A 14 9.65 -17.47 43.63
N PRO A 15 9.77 -16.23 44.15
CA PRO A 15 8.59 -15.48 44.59
C PRO A 15 7.72 -15.17 43.36
N ALA A 16 6.47 -15.63 43.37
CA ALA A 16 5.46 -15.20 42.39
C ALA A 16 5.22 -13.71 42.62
N GLN A 17 5.73 -12.88 41.71
CA GLN A 17 5.40 -11.46 41.69
C GLN A 17 3.94 -11.31 41.27
N VAL A 18 3.09 -10.94 42.21
CA VAL A 18 1.71 -10.53 41.93
C VAL A 18 1.78 -9.18 41.24
N VAL A 19 1.68 -9.18 39.94
CA VAL A 19 1.49 -7.96 39.15
C VAL A 19 0.08 -7.43 39.47
N LEU A 20 0.00 -6.44 40.34
CA LEU A 20 -1.24 -5.71 40.59
C LEU A 20 -1.58 -4.96 39.28
N ALA A 21 -2.62 -5.40 38.57
CA ALA A 21 -3.14 -4.71 37.44
C ALA A 21 -3.64 -3.32 37.88
N GLN A 22 -2.95 -2.28 37.46
CA GLN A 22 -3.41 -0.90 37.70
C GLN A 22 -4.64 -0.63 36.85
N PRO A 23 -5.67 0.05 37.38
CA PRO A 23 -6.82 0.40 36.57
C PRO A 23 -6.40 1.39 35.48
N VAL A 24 -6.52 0.95 34.23
CA VAL A 24 -6.24 1.77 33.04
C VAL A 24 -7.22 2.93 33.01
N GLY A 25 -6.74 4.16 32.82
CA GLY A 25 -7.59 5.36 32.65
C GLY A 25 -8.30 5.37 31.28
N TYR A 26 -9.41 6.12 31.16
CA TYR A 26 -10.12 6.21 29.89
C TYR A 26 -9.24 6.76 28.75
N GLU A 27 -8.51 7.84 29.02
CA GLU A 27 -7.60 8.45 28.03
C GLU A 27 -6.45 7.49 27.65
N GLU A 28 -5.93 6.75 28.62
CA GLU A 28 -4.90 5.75 28.38
C GLU A 28 -5.43 4.60 27.51
N ALA A 29 -6.66 4.16 27.75
CA ALA A 29 -7.32 3.17 26.90
C ALA A 29 -7.54 3.66 25.47
N LEU A 30 -7.92 4.95 25.27
CA LEU A 30 -8.03 5.55 23.96
C LEU A 30 -6.68 5.63 23.22
N GLN A 31 -5.62 6.03 23.92
CA GLN A 31 -4.29 6.09 23.33
C GLN A 31 -3.80 4.70 22.94
N ALA A 32 -3.88 3.73 23.83
CA ALA A 32 -3.51 2.35 23.55
C ALA A 32 -4.34 1.73 22.40
N ALA A 33 -5.63 2.08 22.30
CA ALA A 33 -6.48 1.62 21.20
C ALA A 33 -6.10 2.22 19.84
N ARG A 34 -5.43 3.35 19.79
CA ARG A 34 -4.94 4.00 18.56
C ARG A 34 -3.52 3.57 18.19
N GLU A 35 -2.73 3.16 19.18
CA GLU A 35 -1.37 2.66 18.96
C GLU A 35 -1.41 1.33 18.22
N ASP A 36 -0.51 1.15 17.24
CA ASP A 36 -0.33 -0.06 16.44
C ASP A 36 -1.60 -0.64 15.79
N GLN A 37 -2.59 0.20 15.52
CA GLN A 37 -3.82 -0.23 14.85
C GLN A 37 -3.60 -0.49 13.36
N PRO A 38 -3.74 -1.73 12.88
CA PRO A 38 -3.55 -2.06 11.45
C PRO A 38 -4.48 -1.27 10.54
N LEU A 39 -5.68 -0.92 11.02
CA LEU A 39 -6.64 -0.11 10.27
C LEU A 39 -6.12 1.31 10.01
N LEU A 40 -5.49 1.94 11.00
CA LEU A 40 -4.91 3.28 10.85
C LEU A 40 -3.66 3.24 9.99
N GLN A 41 -2.81 2.24 10.16
CA GLN A 41 -1.63 2.03 9.32
C GLN A 41 -2.03 1.82 7.86
N ALA A 42 -3.03 0.99 7.58
CA ALA A 42 -3.55 0.79 6.22
C ALA A 42 -4.15 2.07 5.63
N ALA A 43 -4.85 2.88 6.43
CA ALA A 43 -5.38 4.16 5.99
C ALA A 43 -4.27 5.16 5.67
N GLN A 44 -3.19 5.19 6.46
CA GLN A 44 -2.02 6.03 6.21
C GLN A 44 -1.30 5.62 4.92
N LEU A 45 -1.02 4.33 4.72
CA LEU A 45 -0.42 3.81 3.49
C LEU A 45 -1.27 4.14 2.26
N ARG A 46 -2.60 4.16 2.42
CA ARG A 46 -3.48 4.56 1.34
C ARG A 46 -3.37 6.06 1.00
N ILE A 47 -3.17 6.93 2.00
CA ILE A 47 -2.89 8.36 1.77
C ILE A 47 -1.59 8.49 0.98
N ASP A 48 -0.54 7.79 1.39
CA ASP A 48 0.77 7.87 0.74
C ASP A 48 0.68 7.37 -0.71
N GLY A 49 0.03 6.22 -0.97
CA GLY A 49 -0.19 5.73 -2.32
C GLY A 49 -1.06 6.65 -3.20
N THR A 50 -2.03 7.39 -2.62
CA THR A 50 -2.79 8.39 -3.38
C THR A 50 -1.98 9.66 -3.65
N ARG A 51 -1.04 10.04 -2.80
CA ARG A 51 -0.09 11.12 -3.06
C ARG A 51 0.84 10.77 -4.21
N ASP A 52 1.44 9.58 -4.18
CA ASP A 52 2.30 9.09 -5.27
C ASP A 52 1.53 9.08 -6.62
N ALA A 53 0.28 8.63 -6.60
CA ALA A 53 -0.59 8.67 -7.78
C ALA A 53 -0.91 10.10 -8.23
N SER A 54 -1.03 11.05 -7.29
CA SER A 54 -1.24 12.48 -7.60
C SER A 54 -0.02 13.11 -8.25
N ASP A 55 1.17 12.77 -7.79
CA ASP A 55 2.43 13.24 -8.37
C ASP A 55 2.62 12.68 -9.78
N ALA A 56 2.34 11.39 -9.98
CA ALA A 56 2.37 10.76 -11.29
C ALA A 56 1.29 11.28 -12.27
N ALA A 57 0.19 11.83 -11.77
CA ALA A 57 -0.93 12.31 -12.63
C ALA A 57 -0.55 13.46 -13.56
N ASP A 58 0.53 14.20 -13.25
CA ASP A 58 1.05 15.28 -14.10
C ASP A 58 2.12 14.82 -15.09
N GLU A 59 2.61 13.61 -14.96
CA GLU A 59 3.61 13.06 -15.85
C GLU A 59 3.03 12.73 -17.24
N LEU A 60 3.89 12.74 -18.24
CA LEU A 60 3.53 12.26 -19.56
C LEU A 60 3.47 10.72 -19.55
N PRO A 61 2.57 10.12 -20.33
CA PRO A 61 2.59 8.67 -20.52
C PRO A 61 3.95 8.21 -21.07
N ASP A 62 4.33 6.98 -20.77
CA ASP A 62 5.58 6.41 -21.25
C ASP A 62 5.66 6.39 -22.79
N PRO A 63 6.85 6.61 -23.37
CA PRO A 63 7.06 6.45 -24.80
C PRO A 63 6.95 4.96 -25.19
N ILE A 64 6.29 4.71 -26.31
CA ILE A 64 6.09 3.37 -26.85
C ILE A 64 7.04 3.18 -28.01
N LEU A 65 7.91 2.18 -27.94
CA LEU A 65 8.72 1.74 -29.06
C LEU A 65 7.87 0.85 -29.97
N ARG A 66 7.74 1.25 -31.24
CA ARG A 66 7.04 0.48 -32.26
C ARG A 66 8.03 -0.06 -33.27
N GLY A 67 7.87 -1.32 -33.62
CA GLY A 67 8.59 -1.96 -34.71
C GLY A 67 7.61 -2.77 -35.57
N GLY A 68 7.79 -2.72 -36.87
CA GLY A 68 6.91 -3.45 -37.78
C GLY A 68 7.42 -3.54 -39.21
N ILE A 69 6.82 -4.40 -39.98
CA ILE A 69 7.03 -4.54 -41.42
C ILE A 69 5.76 -4.06 -42.11
N ALA A 70 5.89 -3.06 -42.95
CA ALA A 70 4.80 -2.51 -43.73
C ALA A 70 4.85 -3.04 -45.18
N ASN A 71 3.67 -3.28 -45.77
CA ASN A 71 3.49 -3.71 -47.15
C ASN A 71 4.17 -5.03 -47.50
N LEU A 72 4.34 -5.95 -46.54
CA LEU A 72 4.79 -7.29 -46.84
C LEU A 72 3.65 -8.04 -47.59
N PRO A 73 3.87 -8.59 -48.79
CA PRO A 73 2.87 -9.42 -49.45
C PRO A 73 2.72 -10.75 -48.64
N ILE A 74 1.48 -11.05 -48.26
CA ILE A 74 1.15 -12.27 -47.51
C ILE A 74 0.47 -13.33 -48.38
N THR A 75 0.17 -13.01 -49.65
CA THR A 75 -0.48 -13.90 -50.61
C THR A 75 0.16 -13.77 -52.00
N GLY A 76 0.02 -14.79 -52.81
CA GLY A 76 0.54 -14.82 -54.20
C GLY A 76 1.95 -15.40 -54.29
N PRO A 77 2.53 -15.43 -55.52
CA PRO A 77 3.80 -16.10 -55.80
C PRO A 77 5.03 -15.47 -55.10
N VAL A 78 4.89 -14.23 -54.59
CA VAL A 78 5.96 -13.49 -53.85
C VAL A 78 5.61 -13.29 -52.40
N ALA A 79 4.73 -14.12 -51.84
CA ALA A 79 4.35 -14.02 -50.41
C ALA A 79 5.58 -14.22 -49.52
N PHE A 80 5.72 -13.33 -48.51
CA PHE A 80 6.83 -13.34 -47.54
C PHE A 80 8.23 -13.07 -48.13
N GLU A 81 8.35 -12.58 -49.34
CA GLU A 81 9.61 -12.13 -49.91
C GLU A 81 9.82 -10.63 -49.60
N PHE A 82 10.96 -10.31 -48.96
CA PHE A 82 11.26 -8.98 -48.46
C PHE A 82 11.93 -8.08 -49.53
N ASP A 83 12.57 -8.67 -50.54
CA ASP A 83 13.45 -8.01 -51.51
C ASP A 83 12.87 -7.86 -52.93
N ARG A 84 11.81 -8.60 -53.26
CA ARG A 84 11.27 -8.65 -54.61
C ARG A 84 10.12 -7.67 -54.90
N GLN A 85 9.50 -7.14 -53.84
CA GLN A 85 8.43 -6.14 -54.05
C GLN A 85 8.74 -4.85 -53.28
N LEU A 86 8.90 -3.78 -54.04
CA LEU A 86 8.74 -2.42 -53.50
C LEU A 86 7.22 -2.14 -53.38
N PRO A 87 6.72 -1.69 -52.23
CA PRO A 87 7.45 -0.97 -51.15
C PRO A 87 7.45 -1.69 -49.79
N THR A 88 7.93 -2.92 -49.66
CA THR A 88 8.12 -3.56 -48.34
C THR A 88 9.10 -2.72 -47.53
N GLN A 89 8.70 -2.35 -46.31
CA GLN A 89 9.51 -1.48 -45.44
C GLN A 89 9.57 -2.05 -44.03
N ILE A 90 10.73 -1.95 -43.42
CA ILE A 90 10.88 -2.14 -41.98
C ILE A 90 10.81 -0.76 -41.35
N ALA A 91 9.83 -0.55 -40.47
CA ALA A 91 9.65 0.67 -39.74
C ALA A 91 9.97 0.47 -38.24
N VAL A 92 10.78 1.35 -37.71
CA VAL A 92 11.03 1.47 -36.26
C VAL A 92 10.72 2.91 -35.86
N GLY A 93 9.94 3.09 -34.83
CA GLY A 93 9.53 4.43 -34.40
C GLY A 93 9.26 4.50 -32.91
N ILE A 94 9.33 5.72 -32.38
CA ILE A 94 8.94 6.04 -30.99
C ILE A 94 7.68 6.88 -31.06
N GLU A 95 6.65 6.46 -30.34
CA GLU A 95 5.40 7.19 -30.19
C GLU A 95 5.28 7.70 -28.75
N GLN A 96 5.21 9.03 -28.59
CA GLN A 96 4.99 9.68 -27.31
C GLN A 96 3.64 10.37 -27.28
N PRO A 97 2.66 9.84 -26.51
CA PRO A 97 1.37 10.52 -26.35
C PRO A 97 1.55 11.83 -25.56
N ILE A 98 1.11 12.94 -26.10
CA ILE A 98 1.13 14.25 -25.42
C ILE A 98 -0.32 14.69 -25.20
N PRO A 99 -0.92 14.42 -24.01
CA PRO A 99 -2.27 14.89 -23.70
C PRO A 99 -2.32 16.42 -23.64
N ASN A 100 -3.45 17.00 -24.04
CA ASN A 100 -3.63 18.44 -23.95
C ASN A 100 -3.66 18.94 -22.50
N LEU A 101 -3.38 20.23 -22.29
CA LEU A 101 -3.28 20.84 -20.96
C LEU A 101 -4.60 20.74 -20.16
N ALA A 102 -5.75 20.82 -20.79
CA ALA A 102 -7.04 20.72 -20.12
C ALA A 102 -7.23 19.33 -19.51
N ARG A 103 -6.88 18.28 -20.27
CA ARG A 103 -6.94 16.88 -19.79
C ARG A 103 -5.95 16.62 -18.66
N ARG A 104 -4.73 17.18 -18.72
CA ARG A 104 -3.73 17.08 -17.66
C ARG A 104 -4.22 17.76 -16.37
N ARG A 105 -4.76 18.98 -16.48
CA ARG A 105 -5.36 19.69 -15.33
C ARG A 105 -6.51 18.92 -14.69
N ALA A 106 -7.39 18.34 -15.51
CA ALA A 106 -8.49 17.52 -15.01
C ALA A 106 -7.98 16.30 -14.24
N ARG A 107 -6.96 15.59 -14.76
CA ARG A 107 -6.34 14.44 -14.05
C ARG A 107 -5.77 14.85 -12.69
N ARG A 108 -5.02 15.95 -12.63
CA ARG A 108 -4.50 16.49 -11.37
C ARG A 108 -5.62 16.83 -10.39
N GLY A 109 -6.69 17.45 -10.89
CA GLY A 109 -7.85 17.77 -10.05
C GLY A 109 -8.50 16.53 -9.43
N VAL A 110 -8.66 15.47 -10.20
CA VAL A 110 -9.18 14.18 -9.71
C VAL A 110 -8.23 13.57 -8.69
N ALA A 111 -6.94 13.46 -9.02
CA ALA A 111 -5.95 12.88 -8.13
C ALA A 111 -5.82 13.63 -6.80
N GLY A 112 -5.87 14.98 -6.83
CA GLY A 112 -5.90 15.79 -5.62
C GLY A 112 -7.16 15.57 -4.78
N ALA A 113 -8.31 15.38 -5.41
CA ALA A 113 -9.55 15.03 -4.70
C ALA A 113 -9.47 13.63 -4.06
N ASP A 114 -8.82 12.66 -4.72
CA ASP A 114 -8.61 11.31 -4.16
C ASP A 114 -7.73 11.34 -2.91
N VAL A 115 -6.71 12.20 -2.85
CA VAL A 115 -5.90 12.43 -1.63
C VAL A 115 -6.79 12.97 -0.50
N ALA A 116 -7.64 13.96 -0.79
CA ALA A 116 -8.55 14.51 0.21
C ALA A 116 -9.53 13.45 0.74
N VAL A 117 -10.08 12.61 -0.14
CA VAL A 117 -10.94 11.48 0.25
C VAL A 117 -10.18 10.48 1.13
N ALA A 118 -8.93 10.16 0.82
CA ALA A 118 -8.12 9.24 1.63
C ALA A 118 -7.88 9.81 3.04
N GLN A 119 -7.59 11.10 3.16
CA GLN A 119 -7.43 11.80 4.44
C GLN A 119 -8.72 11.78 5.28
N MET A 120 -9.88 12.05 4.65
CA MET A 120 -11.17 11.95 5.35
C MET A 120 -11.46 10.53 5.86
N ARG A 121 -11.09 9.50 5.09
CA ARG A 121 -11.25 8.10 5.50
C ARG A 121 -10.38 7.74 6.71
N LEU A 122 -9.19 8.30 6.84
CA LEU A 122 -8.37 8.16 8.05
C LEU A 122 -9.10 8.73 9.26
N GLY A 123 -9.66 9.95 9.15
CA GLY A 123 -10.46 10.55 10.23
C GLY A 123 -11.66 9.70 10.64
N VAL A 124 -12.38 9.12 9.67
CA VAL A 124 -13.49 8.19 9.95
C VAL A 124 -13.00 6.93 10.65
N ALA A 125 -11.84 6.38 10.27
CA ALA A 125 -11.26 5.22 10.92
C ALA A 125 -10.89 5.52 12.39
N GLN A 126 -10.31 6.67 12.66
CA GLN A 126 -10.02 7.13 14.03
C GLN A 126 -11.29 7.24 14.87
N GLN A 127 -12.33 7.90 14.35
CA GLN A 127 -13.60 8.00 15.06
C GLN A 127 -14.23 6.66 15.39
N ARG A 128 -14.13 5.68 14.48
CA ARG A 128 -14.65 4.32 14.71
C ARG A 128 -13.93 3.63 15.88
N ILE A 129 -12.61 3.78 15.96
CA ILE A 129 -11.82 3.24 17.07
C ILE A 129 -12.23 3.92 18.38
N ASP A 130 -12.36 5.25 18.38
CA ASP A 130 -12.75 6.01 19.57
C ASP A 130 -14.12 5.59 20.09
N ILE A 131 -15.09 5.45 19.20
CA ILE A 131 -16.48 5.01 19.57
C ILE A 131 -16.44 3.59 20.11
N ALA A 132 -15.72 2.67 19.43
CA ALA A 132 -15.64 1.28 19.88
C ALA A 132 -14.97 1.15 21.25
N THR A 133 -13.88 1.91 21.48
CA THR A 133 -13.17 1.94 22.76
C THR A 133 -14.02 2.54 23.86
N SER A 134 -14.74 3.63 23.56
CA SER A 134 -15.65 4.26 24.53
C SER A 134 -16.79 3.32 24.92
N ALA A 135 -17.39 2.61 23.96
CA ALA A 135 -18.44 1.65 24.24
C ALA A 135 -17.92 0.50 25.12
N ALA A 136 -16.78 -0.09 24.76
CA ALA A 136 -16.16 -1.15 25.54
C ALA A 136 -15.79 -0.70 26.97
N TRP A 137 -15.31 0.55 27.11
CA TRP A 137 -15.00 1.12 28.42
C TRP A 137 -16.23 1.25 29.32
N ILE A 138 -17.35 1.72 28.78
CA ILE A 138 -18.61 1.85 29.50
C ILE A 138 -19.13 0.48 29.93
N ASP A 139 -19.06 -0.51 29.04
CA ASP A 139 -19.51 -1.87 29.34
C ASP A 139 -18.66 -2.54 30.41
N CYS A 140 -17.35 -2.28 30.44
CA CYS A 140 -16.45 -2.81 31.47
C CYS A 140 -16.69 -2.21 32.86
N LYS A 141 -17.30 -1.04 32.95
CA LYS A 141 -17.59 -0.32 34.21
C LYS A 141 -18.99 -0.64 34.76
N ARG A 142 -19.81 -1.39 34.04
CA ARG A 142 -21.16 -1.84 34.49
C ARG A 142 -21.09 -3.06 35.39
#